data_0f5c57a04861ec2b66e8b265def51ca8
#
_entry.id   0f5c57a04861ec2b66e8b265def51ca8
#
_cell.length_a   1.000
_cell.length_b   1.000
_cell.length_c   1.000
_cell.angle_alpha   90.00
_cell.angle_beta   90.00
_cell.angle_gamma   90.00
#
_symmetry.space_group_name_H-M   'P 1'
#
loop_
_entity.id
_entity.type
_entity.pdbx_description
1 polymer ?
#
loop_
_entity_poly.entity_id
_entity_poly.type
_entity_poly.pdbx_seq_one_letter_code
_entity_poly.pdbx_strand_id
1 'polypeptide(L)'
;LQLSRFELIKKIEKEITEHPFLEKNDANNDYEDFNHSDFSFDIESRISLRESLIAQLDDFHLNKREIKIAKLIIGCIDESGELSESIDQIEEISNFIYSEKEIEDILLNIVHKLNPSGIGYRNHKECIKIQVDNKKNISKTKRALIEDILLNDKLDDLNAIRKIALKNGYTDKEFK
;
A
#
# COMPACT_ATOMS: atom_id res chain seq x y z
N LEU A 1 -20.70 -21.65 26.88
CA LEU A 1 -20.53 -21.62 28.34
C LEU A 1 -20.44 -20.16 28.75
N GLN A 2 -21.56 -19.61 29.27
CA GLN A 2 -21.59 -18.26 29.86
C GLN A 2 -21.19 -18.40 31.32
N LEU A 3 -20.02 -17.85 31.67
CA LEU A 3 -19.58 -17.75 33.06
C LEU A 3 -20.47 -16.73 33.78
N SER A 4 -20.86 -17.04 35.02
CA SER A 4 -21.55 -16.06 35.87
C SER A 4 -20.63 -14.90 36.19
N ARG A 5 -21.23 -13.73 36.51
CA ARG A 5 -20.45 -12.53 36.87
C ARG A 5 -19.46 -12.80 38.02
N PHE A 6 -19.84 -13.61 38.96
CA PHE A 6 -19.02 -14.00 40.11
C PHE A 6 -17.81 -14.88 39.67
N GLU A 7 -18.03 -15.84 38.78
CA GLU A 7 -16.95 -16.71 38.25
C GLU A 7 -15.98 -15.92 37.38
N LEU A 8 -16.50 -14.91 36.63
CA LEU A 8 -15.66 -14.02 35.84
C LEU A 8 -14.72 -13.18 36.73
N ILE A 9 -15.27 -12.57 37.80
CA ILE A 9 -14.47 -11.77 38.75
C ILE A 9 -13.39 -12.65 39.39
N LYS A 10 -13.73 -13.83 39.83
CA LYS A 10 -12.78 -14.77 40.48
C LYS A 10 -11.69 -15.22 39.51
N LYS A 11 -12.01 -15.36 38.21
CA LYS A 11 -11.04 -15.71 37.19
C LYS A 11 -10.09 -14.55 36.89
N ILE A 12 -10.62 -13.30 36.86
CA ILE A 12 -9.80 -12.09 36.66
C ILE A 12 -8.85 -11.89 37.84
N GLU A 13 -9.33 -12.06 39.10
CA GLU A 13 -8.48 -11.95 40.29
C GLU A 13 -7.36 -12.98 40.30
N LYS A 14 -7.63 -14.21 39.84
CA LYS A 14 -6.61 -15.24 39.69
C LYS A 14 -5.57 -14.87 38.65
N GLU A 15 -5.98 -14.40 37.47
CA GLU A 15 -5.07 -13.97 36.40
C GLU A 15 -4.17 -12.80 36.86
N ILE A 16 -4.73 -11.82 37.58
CA ILE A 16 -3.94 -10.70 38.14
C ILE A 16 -2.89 -11.21 39.15
N THR A 17 -3.23 -12.23 39.94
CA THR A 17 -2.31 -12.81 40.93
C THR A 17 -1.18 -13.62 40.27
N GLU A 18 -1.46 -14.29 39.16
CA GLU A 18 -0.51 -15.10 38.41
C GLU A 18 0.38 -14.25 37.48
N HIS A 19 -0.04 -13.03 37.14
CA HIS A 19 0.70 -12.11 36.25
C HIS A 19 1.07 -10.81 36.95
N PRO A 20 2.28 -10.68 37.54
CA PRO A 20 2.71 -9.53 38.34
C PRO A 20 2.74 -8.17 37.60
N PHE A 21 2.60 -8.20 36.27
CA PHE A 21 2.58 -6.99 35.43
C PHE A 21 1.17 -6.45 35.16
N LEU A 22 0.11 -7.13 35.67
CA LEU A 22 -1.26 -6.64 35.59
C LEU A 22 -1.62 -5.92 36.88
N GLU A 23 -1.80 -4.63 36.82
CA GLU A 23 -2.30 -3.84 37.94
C GLU A 23 -3.82 -3.73 37.88
N LYS A 24 -4.49 -3.91 39.04
CA LYS A 24 -5.90 -3.65 39.18
C LYS A 24 -6.09 -2.14 39.31
N ASN A 25 -6.61 -1.51 38.27
CA ASN A 25 -7.06 -0.13 38.40
C ASN A 25 -8.33 -0.11 39.25
N ASP A 26 -8.20 0.12 40.54
CA ASP A 26 -9.32 0.46 41.40
C ASP A 26 -9.82 1.86 41.00
N ALA A 27 -10.69 1.89 40.01
CA ALA A 27 -11.48 3.07 39.69
C ALA A 27 -12.46 3.28 40.87
N ASN A 28 -11.91 3.84 41.98
CA ASN A 28 -12.74 4.43 42.99
C ASN A 28 -13.41 5.68 42.44
N ASN A 29 -14.72 5.58 42.28
CA ASN A 29 -15.73 6.62 42.45
C ASN A 29 -15.17 8.01 42.85
N ASP A 30 -14.77 8.76 41.87
CA ASP A 30 -15.01 10.18 41.79
C ASP A 30 -15.54 10.45 40.40
N TYR A 31 -16.88 10.43 40.30
CA TYR A 31 -17.60 11.04 39.21
C TYR A 31 -17.46 12.55 39.36
N GLU A 32 -16.24 13.07 39.21
CA GLU A 32 -16.05 14.45 38.81
C GLU A 32 -16.29 14.49 37.29
N ASP A 33 -17.20 15.34 36.92
CA ASP A 33 -17.55 15.74 35.56
C ASP A 33 -16.29 15.89 34.69
N PHE A 34 -15.80 14.80 34.14
CA PHE A 34 -14.94 14.89 32.97
C PHE A 34 -15.82 15.33 31.81
N ASN A 35 -15.82 16.64 31.60
CA ASN A 35 -16.30 17.21 30.35
C ASN A 35 -15.80 16.37 29.18
N HIS A 36 -16.73 15.73 28.52
CA HIS A 36 -16.57 14.91 27.32
C HIS A 36 -16.02 15.69 26.10
N SER A 37 -15.34 16.82 26.30
CA SER A 37 -14.95 17.72 25.22
C SER A 37 -13.49 17.64 24.77
N ASP A 38 -12.60 16.90 25.49
CA ASP A 38 -11.18 16.97 25.15
C ASP A 38 -10.46 15.62 24.89
N PHE A 39 -11.19 14.50 24.90
CA PHE A 39 -10.71 13.23 24.40
C PHE A 39 -11.57 12.74 23.23
N SER A 40 -11.77 13.57 22.24
CA SER A 40 -11.89 13.04 20.91
C SER A 40 -10.50 12.48 20.55
N PHE A 41 -10.25 11.21 20.90
CA PHE A 41 -9.40 10.43 20.05
C PHE A 41 -10.10 10.49 18.69
N ASP A 42 -9.70 11.42 17.86
CA ASP A 42 -9.76 11.25 16.43
C ASP A 42 -8.91 10.00 16.15
N ILE A 43 -9.53 8.84 16.37
CA ILE A 43 -9.20 7.68 15.59
C ILE A 43 -9.64 8.12 14.20
N GLU A 44 -8.79 8.92 13.54
CA GLU A 44 -8.80 8.99 12.10
C GLU A 44 -8.84 7.52 11.71
N SER A 45 -10.00 7.08 11.25
CA SER A 45 -10.14 5.76 10.65
C SER A 45 -9.17 5.82 9.48
N ARG A 46 -7.96 5.29 9.69
CA ARG A 46 -6.94 5.26 8.63
C ARG A 46 -7.55 4.41 7.56
N ILE A 47 -8.11 5.09 6.56
CA ILE A 47 -8.64 4.44 5.37
C ILE A 47 -7.53 3.52 4.89
N SER A 48 -7.80 2.23 4.82
CA SER A 48 -6.79 1.27 4.37
C SER A 48 -6.35 1.63 2.95
N LEU A 49 -5.11 1.27 2.58
CA LEU A 49 -4.62 1.50 1.23
C LEU A 49 -5.65 1.00 0.19
N ARG A 50 -6.18 -0.21 0.40
CA ARG A 50 -7.18 -0.82 -0.50
C ARG A 50 -8.45 -0.01 -0.62
N GLU A 51 -9.01 0.47 0.48
CA GLU A 51 -10.21 1.32 0.46
C GLU A 51 -9.97 2.62 -0.27
N SER A 52 -8.81 3.25 -0.05
CA SER A 52 -8.40 4.45 -0.77
C SER A 52 -8.27 4.21 -2.27
N LEU A 53 -7.67 3.09 -2.69
CA LEU A 53 -7.53 2.73 -4.11
C LEU A 53 -8.89 2.44 -4.75
N ILE A 54 -9.77 1.74 -4.05
CA ILE A 54 -11.12 1.43 -4.55
C ILE A 54 -11.94 2.72 -4.73
N ALA A 55 -11.85 3.67 -3.79
CA ALA A 55 -12.54 4.95 -3.90
C ALA A 55 -12.09 5.76 -5.13
N GLN A 56 -10.81 5.68 -5.50
CA GLN A 56 -10.28 6.36 -6.67
C GLN A 56 -10.81 5.79 -8.01
N LEU A 57 -11.32 4.54 -8.04
CA LEU A 57 -11.88 3.97 -9.26
C LEU A 57 -13.11 4.72 -9.76
N ASP A 58 -13.83 5.42 -8.87
CA ASP A 58 -15.00 6.21 -9.24
C ASP A 58 -14.64 7.44 -10.10
N ASP A 59 -13.39 7.89 -10.06
CA ASP A 59 -12.88 8.99 -10.89
C ASP A 59 -12.63 8.56 -12.35
N PHE A 60 -12.60 7.24 -12.60
CA PHE A 60 -12.39 6.66 -13.92
C PHE A 60 -13.72 6.24 -14.54
N HIS A 61 -13.91 6.56 -15.83
CA HIS A 61 -15.12 6.15 -16.57
C HIS A 61 -15.05 4.69 -16.97
N LEU A 62 -15.14 3.78 -15.99
CA LEU A 62 -14.99 2.34 -16.19
C LEU A 62 -16.34 1.66 -16.37
N ASN A 63 -16.36 0.62 -17.18
CA ASN A 63 -17.52 -0.27 -17.26
C ASN A 63 -17.55 -1.24 -16.05
N LYS A 64 -18.70 -1.90 -15.83
CA LYS A 64 -18.89 -2.81 -14.70
C LYS A 64 -17.89 -3.98 -14.68
N ARG A 65 -17.40 -4.42 -15.84
CA ARG A 65 -16.43 -5.51 -15.95
C ARG A 65 -15.03 -5.03 -15.53
N GLU A 66 -14.62 -3.87 -16.03
CA GLU A 66 -13.35 -3.23 -15.68
C GLU A 66 -13.24 -2.92 -14.17
N ILE A 67 -14.32 -2.40 -13.57
CA ILE A 67 -14.37 -2.16 -12.12
C ILE A 67 -14.16 -3.46 -11.32
N LYS A 68 -14.76 -4.57 -11.76
CA LYS A 68 -14.59 -5.86 -11.09
C LYS A 68 -13.15 -6.37 -11.18
N ILE A 69 -12.51 -6.25 -12.36
CA ILE A 69 -11.12 -6.63 -12.58
C ILE A 69 -10.19 -5.74 -11.75
N ALA A 70 -10.40 -4.41 -11.76
CA ALA A 70 -9.61 -3.48 -10.96
C ALA A 70 -9.71 -3.79 -9.46
N LYS A 71 -10.91 -4.06 -8.93
CA LYS A 71 -11.11 -4.46 -7.53
C LYS A 71 -10.43 -5.79 -7.20
N LEU A 72 -10.43 -6.76 -8.13
CA LEU A 72 -9.72 -8.02 -7.97
C LEU A 72 -8.21 -7.78 -7.86
N ILE A 73 -7.64 -6.99 -8.78
CA ILE A 73 -6.21 -6.65 -8.76
C ILE A 73 -5.85 -5.91 -7.46
N ILE A 74 -6.64 -4.91 -7.05
CA ILE A 74 -6.42 -4.16 -5.79
C ILE A 74 -6.48 -5.11 -4.58
N GLY A 75 -7.32 -6.15 -4.62
CA GLY A 75 -7.36 -7.19 -3.59
C GLY A 75 -6.06 -8.00 -3.47
N CYS A 76 -5.27 -8.10 -4.54
CA CYS A 76 -3.99 -8.79 -4.60
C CYS A 76 -2.78 -7.86 -4.33
N ILE A 77 -3.00 -6.58 -4.01
CA ILE A 77 -1.95 -5.63 -3.64
C ILE A 77 -1.73 -5.68 -2.12
N ASP A 78 -0.48 -5.75 -1.70
CA ASP A 78 -0.08 -5.72 -0.30
C ASP A 78 -0.01 -4.29 0.26
N GLU A 79 0.39 -4.15 1.53
CA GLU A 79 0.52 -2.85 2.20
C GLU A 79 1.68 -2.00 1.65
N SER A 80 2.66 -2.61 0.98
CA SER A 80 3.77 -1.92 0.31
C SER A 80 3.40 -1.39 -1.07
N GLY A 81 2.26 -1.84 -1.61
CA GLY A 81 1.81 -1.53 -2.96
C GLY A 81 2.30 -2.52 -4.01
N GLU A 82 2.96 -3.61 -3.62
CA GLU A 82 3.41 -4.67 -4.51
C GLU A 82 2.25 -5.60 -4.87
N LEU A 83 2.26 -6.10 -6.10
CA LEU A 83 1.32 -7.13 -6.55
C LEU A 83 1.81 -8.49 -6.02
N SER A 84 1.12 -9.03 -5.01
CA SER A 84 1.50 -10.28 -4.33
C SER A 84 1.36 -11.51 -5.24
N GLU A 85 0.47 -11.44 -6.22
CA GLU A 85 0.12 -12.55 -7.09
C GLU A 85 0.53 -12.25 -8.54
N SER A 86 0.95 -13.28 -9.28
CA SER A 86 1.20 -13.15 -10.71
C SER A 86 -0.12 -12.98 -11.49
N ILE A 87 -0.03 -12.49 -12.73
CA ILE A 87 -1.22 -12.32 -13.59
C ILE A 87 -1.97 -13.64 -13.78
N ASP A 88 -1.24 -14.75 -14.00
CA ASP A 88 -1.78 -16.09 -14.15
C ASP A 88 -2.55 -16.53 -12.90
N GLN A 89 -2.00 -16.26 -11.70
CA GLN A 89 -2.66 -16.56 -10.44
C GLN A 89 -3.93 -15.71 -10.24
N ILE A 90 -3.91 -14.44 -10.68
CA ILE A 90 -5.11 -13.58 -10.63
C ILE A 90 -6.19 -14.12 -11.59
N GLU A 91 -5.81 -14.63 -12.76
CA GLU A 91 -6.73 -15.30 -13.67
C GLU A 91 -7.35 -16.54 -13.00
N GLU A 92 -6.54 -17.38 -12.34
CA GLU A 92 -7.02 -18.55 -11.57
C GLU A 92 -7.97 -18.14 -10.44
N ILE A 93 -7.62 -17.11 -9.66
CA ILE A 93 -8.47 -16.58 -8.58
C ILE A 93 -9.84 -16.12 -9.13
N SER A 94 -9.86 -15.59 -10.34
CA SER A 94 -11.10 -15.21 -11.04
C SER A 94 -11.89 -16.40 -11.55
N ASN A 95 -11.42 -17.65 -11.40
CA ASN A 95 -11.93 -18.86 -12.03
C ASN A 95 -11.95 -18.74 -13.56
N PHE A 96 -10.93 -18.16 -14.17
CA PHE A 96 -10.79 -17.93 -15.61
C PHE A 96 -11.92 -17.10 -16.23
N ILE A 97 -12.62 -16.27 -15.41
CA ILE A 97 -13.68 -15.36 -15.90
C ILE A 97 -13.06 -14.19 -16.67
N TYR A 98 -11.85 -13.76 -16.30
CA TYR A 98 -11.08 -12.69 -16.91
C TYR A 98 -9.78 -13.27 -17.45
N SER A 99 -9.44 -12.94 -18.70
CA SER A 99 -8.19 -13.40 -19.31
C SER A 99 -7.00 -12.59 -18.79
N GLU A 100 -5.80 -13.19 -18.81
CA GLU A 100 -4.53 -12.52 -18.48
C GLU A 100 -4.40 -11.16 -19.17
N LYS A 101 -4.75 -11.10 -20.44
CA LYS A 101 -4.69 -9.86 -21.23
C LYS A 101 -5.62 -8.77 -20.71
N GLU A 102 -6.85 -9.11 -20.31
CA GLU A 102 -7.78 -8.15 -19.72
C GLU A 102 -7.26 -7.65 -18.37
N ILE A 103 -6.68 -8.54 -17.56
CA ILE A 103 -6.11 -8.22 -16.25
C ILE A 103 -4.90 -7.29 -16.45
N GLU A 104 -4.00 -7.61 -17.37
CA GLU A 104 -2.82 -6.79 -17.65
C GLU A 104 -3.21 -5.41 -18.22
N ASP A 105 -4.16 -5.33 -19.13
CA ASP A 105 -4.66 -4.07 -19.66
C ASP A 105 -5.22 -3.16 -18.55
N ILE A 106 -5.97 -3.70 -17.59
CA ILE A 106 -6.51 -2.95 -16.46
C ILE A 106 -5.41 -2.56 -15.48
N LEU A 107 -4.46 -3.44 -15.21
CA LEU A 107 -3.31 -3.14 -14.36
C LEU A 107 -2.52 -1.94 -14.90
N LEU A 108 -2.14 -1.96 -16.18
CA LEU A 108 -1.31 -0.93 -16.82
C LEU A 108 -2.06 0.40 -17.01
N ASN A 109 -3.33 0.34 -17.44
CA ASN A 109 -4.07 1.53 -17.84
C ASN A 109 -4.83 2.22 -16.69
N ILE A 110 -5.15 1.49 -15.62
CA ILE A 110 -5.96 1.99 -14.51
C ILE A 110 -5.19 1.92 -13.19
N VAL A 111 -4.80 0.72 -12.75
CA VAL A 111 -4.19 0.55 -11.41
C VAL A 111 -2.89 1.33 -11.28
N HIS A 112 -2.01 1.31 -12.28
CA HIS A 112 -0.76 2.08 -12.28
C HIS A 112 -0.94 3.60 -12.27
N LYS A 113 -2.15 4.11 -12.51
CA LYS A 113 -2.47 5.55 -12.45
C LYS A 113 -3.07 6.00 -11.13
N LEU A 114 -3.34 5.07 -10.21
CA LEU A 114 -3.87 5.37 -8.89
C LEU A 114 -2.81 6.00 -7.99
N ASN A 115 -3.26 6.66 -6.92
CA ASN A 115 -2.42 7.22 -5.87
C ASN A 115 -2.44 6.33 -4.62
N PRO A 116 -1.27 6.10 -4.01
CA PRO A 116 0.06 6.62 -4.31
C PRO A 116 0.66 6.06 -5.60
N SER A 117 1.50 6.87 -6.26
CA SER A 117 2.14 6.47 -7.52
C SER A 117 3.14 5.33 -7.29
N GLY A 118 3.10 4.33 -8.15
CA GLY A 118 3.95 3.13 -8.04
C GLY A 118 3.21 1.89 -7.57
N ILE A 119 1.88 1.95 -7.42
CA ILE A 119 1.04 0.82 -6.97
C ILE A 119 0.90 -0.24 -8.07
N GLY A 120 0.79 -1.51 -7.64
CA GLY A 120 0.57 -2.66 -8.52
C GLY A 120 1.82 -3.10 -9.28
N TYR A 121 3.00 -2.77 -8.76
CA TYR A 121 4.26 -3.20 -9.37
C TYR A 121 4.57 -4.67 -9.05
N ARG A 122 5.24 -5.33 -9.98
CA ARG A 122 5.71 -6.73 -9.87
C ARG A 122 7.19 -6.83 -9.48
N ASN A 123 7.93 -5.73 -9.62
CA ASN A 123 9.33 -5.61 -9.23
C ASN A 123 9.72 -4.14 -9.05
N HIS A 124 10.81 -3.89 -8.35
CA HIS A 124 11.27 -2.54 -8.03
C HIS A 124 11.52 -1.64 -9.26
N LYS A 125 11.98 -2.22 -10.38
CA LYS A 125 12.18 -1.47 -11.63
C LYS A 125 10.86 -0.95 -12.20
N GLU A 126 9.82 -1.79 -12.17
CA GLU A 126 8.48 -1.41 -12.60
C GLU A 126 7.90 -0.33 -11.69
N CYS A 127 8.09 -0.43 -10.37
CA CYS A 127 7.71 0.61 -9.41
C CYS A 127 8.30 1.99 -9.79
N ILE A 128 9.62 2.04 -10.04
CA ILE A 128 10.30 3.26 -10.46
C ILE A 128 9.74 3.77 -11.79
N LYS A 129 9.53 2.88 -12.77
CA LYS A 129 8.96 3.23 -14.07
C LYS A 129 7.58 3.86 -13.93
N ILE A 130 6.68 3.23 -13.16
CA ILE A 130 5.33 3.76 -12.90
C ILE A 130 5.40 5.16 -12.28
N GLN A 131 6.28 5.35 -11.29
CA GLN A 131 6.46 6.65 -10.63
C GLN A 131 6.98 7.72 -11.61
N VAL A 132 7.89 7.36 -12.51
CA VAL A 132 8.43 8.25 -13.53
C VAL A 132 7.37 8.61 -14.57
N ASP A 133 6.57 7.65 -14.99
CA ASP A 133 5.51 7.84 -15.98
C ASP A 133 4.38 8.74 -15.46
N ASN A 134 4.04 8.61 -14.18
CA ASN A 134 3.01 9.42 -13.52
C ASN A 134 3.49 10.84 -13.18
N LYS A 135 4.81 11.11 -13.14
CA LYS A 135 5.34 12.46 -12.90
C LYS A 135 5.31 13.33 -14.15
N LYS A 136 4.46 14.35 -14.16
CA LYS A 136 4.30 15.31 -15.28
C LYS A 136 5.52 16.21 -15.51
N ASN A 137 6.37 16.42 -14.49
CA ASN A 137 7.45 17.44 -14.52
C ASN A 137 8.86 16.88 -14.71
N ILE A 138 9.00 15.65 -15.22
CA ILE A 138 10.32 15.08 -15.53
C ILE A 138 10.72 15.48 -16.97
N SER A 139 11.91 16.11 -17.10
CA SER A 139 12.44 16.45 -18.42
C SER A 139 12.71 15.17 -19.24
N LYS A 140 12.61 15.28 -20.57
CA LYS A 140 12.88 14.14 -21.48
C LYS A 140 14.25 13.51 -21.26
N THR A 141 15.26 14.35 -20.97
CA THR A 141 16.63 13.89 -20.69
C THR A 141 16.72 13.08 -19.40
N LYS A 142 16.03 13.51 -18.32
CA LYS A 142 15.97 12.75 -17.07
C LYS A 142 15.21 11.41 -17.23
N ARG A 143 14.14 11.40 -18.02
CA ARG A 143 13.40 10.17 -18.32
C ARG A 143 14.28 9.17 -19.06
N ALA A 144 14.98 9.60 -20.12
CA ALA A 144 15.89 8.75 -20.88
C ALA A 144 17.03 8.20 -20.00
N LEU A 145 17.58 9.02 -19.10
CA LEU A 145 18.58 8.56 -18.13
C LEU A 145 18.06 7.46 -17.21
N ILE A 146 16.85 7.64 -16.66
CA ILE A 146 16.25 6.64 -15.78
C ILE A 146 15.97 5.33 -16.54
N GLU A 147 15.46 5.43 -17.77
CA GLU A 147 15.24 4.26 -18.64
C GLU A 147 16.55 3.52 -18.92
N ASP A 148 17.64 4.24 -19.22
CA ASP A 148 18.98 3.65 -19.43
C ASP A 148 19.49 2.94 -18.16
N ILE A 149 19.26 3.51 -16.98
CA ILE A 149 19.64 2.91 -15.69
C ILE A 149 18.85 1.62 -15.46
N LEU A 150 17.53 1.65 -15.69
CA LEU A 150 16.64 0.50 -15.50
C LEU A 150 16.97 -0.66 -16.45
N LEU A 151 17.34 -0.35 -17.70
CA LEU A 151 17.71 -1.34 -18.72
C LEU A 151 19.03 -2.03 -18.38
N ASN A 152 20.00 -1.31 -17.80
CA ASN A 152 21.32 -1.86 -17.52
C ASN A 152 21.42 -2.72 -16.26
N ASP A 153 20.31 -2.90 -15.53
CA ASP A 153 20.20 -3.73 -14.30
C ASP A 153 21.24 -3.41 -13.20
N LYS A 154 21.59 -2.13 -13.09
CA LYS A 154 22.67 -1.68 -12.21
C LYS A 154 22.20 -0.67 -11.16
N LEU A 155 20.98 -0.87 -10.64
CA LEU A 155 20.41 0.01 -9.62
C LEU A 155 21.24 0.06 -8.34
N ASP A 156 21.96 -1.01 -8.02
CA ASP A 156 22.78 -1.12 -6.81
C ASP A 156 24.24 -0.63 -7.00
N ASP A 157 24.67 -0.34 -8.24
CA ASP A 157 26.03 0.10 -8.54
C ASP A 157 26.08 1.61 -8.86
N LEU A 158 26.36 2.42 -7.84
CA LEU A 158 26.49 3.87 -7.97
C LEU A 158 27.53 4.30 -9.02
N ASN A 159 28.62 3.53 -9.19
CA ASN A 159 29.64 3.85 -10.19
C ASN A 159 29.11 3.59 -11.60
N ALA A 160 28.33 2.55 -11.80
CA ALA A 160 27.69 2.29 -13.08
C ALA A 160 26.65 3.36 -13.41
N ILE A 161 25.80 3.73 -12.43
CA ILE A 161 24.82 4.81 -12.58
C ILE A 161 25.50 6.12 -12.97
N ARG A 162 26.61 6.47 -12.29
CA ARG A 162 27.41 7.66 -12.61
C ARG A 162 27.95 7.63 -14.04
N LYS A 163 28.46 6.49 -14.51
CA LYS A 163 28.96 6.34 -15.90
C LYS A 163 27.80 6.53 -16.91
N ILE A 164 26.63 6.00 -16.64
CA ILE A 164 25.44 6.17 -17.48
C ILE A 164 25.02 7.63 -17.49
N ALA A 165 25.01 8.32 -16.33
CA ALA A 165 24.68 9.74 -16.24
C ALA A 165 25.64 10.61 -17.04
N LEU A 166 26.94 10.39 -16.94
CA LEU A 166 27.96 11.10 -17.73
C LEU A 166 27.79 10.86 -19.24
N LYS A 167 27.47 9.64 -19.65
CA LYS A 167 27.16 9.31 -21.06
C LYS A 167 25.92 10.06 -21.57
N ASN A 168 24.95 10.31 -20.72
CA ASN A 168 23.73 11.07 -21.04
C ASN A 168 23.90 12.60 -20.89
N GLY A 169 25.13 13.09 -20.70
CA GLY A 169 25.45 14.52 -20.68
C GLY A 169 25.30 15.21 -19.33
N TYR A 170 25.13 14.45 -18.23
CA TYR A 170 25.12 15.01 -16.87
C TYR A 170 26.54 15.24 -16.37
N THR A 171 26.72 16.32 -15.60
CA THR A 171 28.01 16.62 -14.96
C THR A 171 28.10 16.01 -13.57
N ASP A 172 29.32 15.77 -13.08
CA ASP A 172 29.57 15.27 -11.72
C ASP A 172 28.97 16.14 -10.61
N LYS A 173 28.73 17.42 -10.88
CA LYS A 173 28.08 18.35 -9.93
C LYS A 173 26.57 18.16 -9.84
N GLU A 174 25.94 17.68 -10.91
CA GLU A 174 24.49 17.42 -10.97
C GLU A 174 24.13 16.05 -10.41
N PHE A 175 25.15 15.18 -10.24
CA PHE A 175 25.00 13.84 -9.68
C PHE A 175 25.09 13.80 -8.14
N LYS A 176 25.49 14.90 -7.49
CA LYS A 176 25.49 15.03 -6.03
C LYS A 176 24.12 15.41 -5.51
#